data_df7111777107f9fda5a150ce84710477
#
_entry.id   df7111777107f9fda5a150ce84710477
#
_cell.length_a   1.000
_cell.length_b   1.000
_cell.length_c   1.000
_cell.angle_alpha   90.00
_cell.angle_beta   90.00
_cell.angle_gamma   90.00
#
_symmetry.space_group_name_H-M   'P 1'
#
loop_
_entity.id
_entity.type
_entity.pdbx_description
1 polymer ?
#
loop_
_entity_poly.entity_id
_entity_poly.type
_entity_poly.pdbx_seq_one_letter_code
_entity_poly.pdbx_strand_id
1 'polypeptide(L)'
;IKGEHHGHILKPSRLGGKPRISISTEPKSEPFRPSVDVLYETGADVCGPRVAAVILTGMGEDGARGADKIKKAGGVVIAQSEATCVVYGMPRAVADRGLADASMDPAAIPNALA
;
A
#
# COMPACT_ATOMS: atom_id res chain seq x y z
N ILE A 1 4.86 -9.54 -8.18
CA ILE A 1 3.94 -9.34 -9.33
C ILE A 1 4.78 -9.18 -10.58
N LYS A 2 4.38 -9.86 -11.65
CA LYS A 2 5.06 -9.78 -12.94
C LYS A 2 5.05 -8.33 -13.46
N GLY A 3 6.14 -7.91 -14.10
CA GLY A 3 6.23 -6.60 -14.73
C GLY A 3 5.08 -6.35 -15.70
N GLU A 4 4.70 -5.10 -15.88
CA GLU A 4 3.58 -4.64 -16.70
C GLU A 4 2.19 -5.01 -16.14
N HIS A 5 2.11 -5.63 -14.96
CA HIS A 5 0.87 -6.05 -14.30
C HIS A 5 0.69 -5.35 -12.97
N HIS A 6 -0.56 -5.18 -12.54
CA HIS A 6 -0.93 -4.65 -11.23
C HIS A 6 -1.59 -5.73 -10.38
N GLY A 7 -1.39 -5.64 -9.07
CA GLY A 7 -2.19 -6.39 -8.11
C GLY A 7 -3.43 -5.58 -7.72
N HIS A 8 -4.55 -6.25 -7.64
CA HIS A 8 -5.84 -5.66 -7.22
C HIS A 8 -6.45 -6.48 -6.11
N ILE A 9 -7.06 -5.81 -5.15
CA ILE A 9 -7.91 -6.46 -4.17
C ILE A 9 -9.34 -6.40 -4.70
N LEU A 10 -9.98 -7.57 -4.78
CA LEU A 10 -11.35 -7.69 -5.27
C LEU A 10 -12.29 -8.06 -4.13
N LYS A 11 -13.55 -7.64 -4.25
CA LYS A 11 -14.60 -8.04 -3.33
C LYS A 11 -14.75 -9.57 -3.33
N PRO A 12 -15.16 -10.15 -2.19
CA PRO A 12 -15.46 -11.58 -2.14
C PRO A 12 -16.47 -11.97 -3.23
N SER A 13 -16.28 -13.14 -3.83
CA SER A 13 -17.20 -13.66 -4.84
C SER A 13 -18.54 -14.10 -4.27
N ARG A 14 -18.63 -14.23 -2.93
CA ARG A 14 -19.85 -14.63 -2.22
C ARG A 14 -19.93 -13.88 -0.89
N LEU A 15 -21.14 -13.75 -0.37
CA LEU A 15 -21.40 -13.17 0.94
C LEU A 15 -20.65 -13.95 2.02
N GLY A 16 -19.92 -13.24 2.90
CA GLY A 16 -19.12 -13.84 3.96
C GLY A 16 -17.78 -14.43 3.49
N GLY A 17 -17.45 -14.34 2.20
CA GLY A 17 -16.17 -14.78 1.67
C GLY A 17 -15.05 -13.81 1.98
N LYS A 18 -13.84 -14.23 1.63
CA LYS A 18 -12.63 -13.40 1.82
C LYS A 18 -12.36 -12.54 0.59
N PRO A 19 -11.72 -11.37 0.75
CA PRO A 19 -11.22 -10.62 -0.39
C PRO A 19 -10.28 -11.48 -1.24
N ARG A 20 -10.25 -11.21 -2.54
CA ARG A 20 -9.42 -11.94 -3.49
C ARG A 20 -8.36 -11.02 -4.07
N ILE A 21 -7.27 -11.60 -4.54
CA ILE A 21 -6.23 -10.89 -5.26
C ILE A 21 -6.35 -11.22 -6.74
N SER A 22 -6.33 -10.20 -7.59
CA SER A 22 -6.30 -10.34 -9.04
C SER A 22 -5.07 -9.67 -9.61
N ILE A 23 -4.54 -10.22 -10.68
CA ILE A 23 -3.41 -9.66 -11.42
C ILE A 23 -3.93 -9.26 -12.81
N SER A 24 -3.69 -8.00 -13.18
CA SER A 24 -4.20 -7.44 -14.43
C SER A 24 -3.22 -6.40 -14.99
N THR A 25 -3.26 -6.17 -16.29
CA THR A 25 -2.49 -5.10 -16.93
C THR A 25 -3.17 -3.73 -16.80
N GLU A 26 -4.40 -3.68 -16.32
CA GLU A 26 -5.14 -2.44 -16.14
C GLU A 26 -4.94 -1.85 -14.72
N PRO A 27 -4.94 -0.53 -14.56
CA PRO A 27 -4.99 0.48 -15.62
C PRO A 27 -3.62 0.67 -16.29
N LYS A 28 -3.61 0.77 -17.60
CA LYS A 28 -2.38 0.98 -18.39
C LYS A 28 -1.88 2.43 -18.32
N SER A 29 -2.72 3.33 -17.85
CA SER A 29 -2.40 4.75 -17.70
C SER A 29 -1.42 5.03 -16.56
N GLU A 30 -1.23 4.09 -15.63
CA GLU A 30 -0.29 4.27 -14.54
C GLU A 30 1.16 4.20 -15.06
N PRO A 31 2.03 5.16 -14.66
CA PRO A 31 3.41 5.18 -15.13
C PRO A 31 4.24 4.01 -14.62
N PHE A 32 3.89 3.49 -13.44
CA PHE A 32 4.57 2.32 -12.86
C PHE A 32 3.65 1.11 -12.93
N ARG A 33 4.18 -0.01 -13.41
CA ARG A 33 3.46 -1.28 -13.47
C ARG A 33 4.40 -2.40 -13.02
N PRO A 34 4.24 -2.97 -11.83
CA PRO A 34 3.14 -2.75 -10.87
C PRO A 34 3.22 -1.40 -10.14
N SER A 35 2.05 -0.92 -9.71
CA SER A 35 1.92 0.29 -8.92
C SER A 35 1.37 -0.03 -7.52
N VAL A 36 2.03 0.51 -6.48
CA VAL A 36 1.57 0.39 -5.10
C VAL A 36 0.25 1.15 -4.92
N ASP A 37 0.10 2.30 -5.58
CA ASP A 37 -1.14 3.08 -5.51
C ASP A 37 -2.35 2.27 -5.95
N VAL A 38 -2.23 1.51 -7.04
CA VAL A 38 -3.32 0.66 -7.54
C VAL A 38 -3.71 -0.40 -6.50
N LEU A 39 -2.74 -1.07 -5.92
CA LEU A 39 -3.00 -2.07 -4.88
C LEU A 39 -3.68 -1.45 -3.66
N TYR A 40 -3.15 -0.33 -3.18
CA TYR A 40 -3.67 0.34 -1.98
C TYR A 40 -5.08 0.90 -2.20
N GLU A 41 -5.33 1.50 -3.35
CA GLU A 41 -6.65 2.06 -3.64
C GLU A 41 -7.73 0.97 -3.69
N THR A 42 -7.44 -0.16 -4.32
CA THR A 42 -8.39 -1.28 -4.34
C THR A 42 -8.56 -1.89 -2.95
N GLY A 43 -7.48 -1.97 -2.16
CA GLY A 43 -7.57 -2.44 -0.77
C GLY A 43 -8.45 -1.55 0.08
N ALA A 44 -8.32 -0.23 -0.05
CA ALA A 44 -9.17 0.73 0.66
C ALA A 44 -10.64 0.57 0.27
N ASP A 45 -10.92 0.39 -1.02
CA ASP A 45 -12.30 0.23 -1.52
C ASP A 45 -12.96 -1.04 -0.99
N VAL A 46 -12.21 -2.14 -0.90
CA VAL A 46 -12.78 -3.45 -0.55
C VAL A 46 -12.77 -3.68 0.96
N CYS A 47 -11.70 -3.32 1.65
CA CYS A 47 -11.49 -3.67 3.05
C CYS A 47 -11.69 -2.48 4.02
N GLY A 48 -11.69 -1.24 3.52
CA GLY A 48 -11.93 -0.06 4.33
C GLY A 48 -11.00 0.04 5.54
N PRO A 49 -11.56 0.19 6.76
CA PRO A 49 -10.75 0.40 7.96
C PRO A 49 -9.93 -0.83 8.40
N ARG A 50 -10.14 -1.98 7.77
CA ARG A 50 -9.40 -3.20 8.10
C ARG A 50 -8.07 -3.35 7.36
N VAL A 51 -7.64 -2.32 6.62
CA VAL A 51 -6.37 -2.32 5.91
C VAL A 51 -5.24 -1.84 6.81
N ALA A 52 -4.16 -2.57 6.83
CA ALA A 52 -2.86 -2.09 7.32
C ALA A 52 -1.90 -2.11 6.13
N ALA A 53 -1.50 -0.93 5.68
CA ALA A 53 -0.58 -0.79 4.55
C ALA A 53 0.83 -0.55 5.06
N VAL A 54 1.80 -1.19 4.43
CA VAL A 54 3.22 -1.01 4.73
C VAL A 54 3.91 -0.52 3.48
N ILE A 55 4.64 0.61 3.58
CA ILE A 55 5.43 1.14 2.49
C ILE A 55 6.92 0.98 2.82
N LEU A 56 7.61 0.25 1.96
CA LEU A 56 9.01 -0.09 2.16
C LEU A 56 9.92 0.75 1.27
N THR A 57 11.23 0.63 1.51
CA THR A 57 12.26 1.33 0.74
C THR A 57 11.94 1.30 -0.76
N GLY A 58 12.13 2.42 -1.44
CA GLY A 58 11.88 2.55 -2.86
C GLY A 58 12.05 3.98 -3.33
N MET A 59 12.34 4.14 -4.61
CA MET A 59 12.52 5.43 -5.24
C MET A 59 11.17 5.96 -5.74
N GLY A 60 11.00 7.27 -5.70
CA GLY A 60 9.79 7.93 -6.18
C GLY A 60 8.72 8.09 -5.12
N GLU A 61 7.49 8.25 -5.53
CA GLU A 61 6.35 8.57 -4.67
C GLU A 61 5.20 7.60 -4.79
N ASP A 62 5.36 6.49 -5.53
CA ASP A 62 4.32 5.48 -5.65
C ASP A 62 3.91 4.98 -4.25
N GLY A 63 2.62 4.90 -4.02
CA GLY A 63 2.07 4.53 -2.70
C GLY A 63 1.50 5.70 -1.92
N ALA A 64 1.91 6.94 -2.19
CA ALA A 64 1.42 8.11 -1.45
C ALA A 64 -0.06 8.39 -1.71
N ARG A 65 -0.49 8.33 -2.97
CA ARG A 65 -1.91 8.52 -3.34
C ARG A 65 -2.77 7.41 -2.73
N GLY A 66 -2.32 6.17 -2.81
CA GLY A 66 -3.03 5.03 -2.23
C GLY A 66 -3.06 5.07 -0.71
N ALA A 67 -1.97 5.50 -0.07
CA ALA A 67 -1.92 5.67 1.39
C ALA A 67 -2.94 6.73 1.85
N ASP A 68 -3.09 7.82 1.13
CA ASP A 68 -4.10 8.84 1.41
C ASP A 68 -5.50 8.22 1.40
N LYS A 69 -5.81 7.41 0.41
CA LYS A 69 -7.10 6.74 0.31
C LYS A 69 -7.32 5.75 1.45
N ILE A 70 -6.29 5.01 1.84
CA ILE A 70 -6.36 4.09 3.00
C ILE A 70 -6.65 4.87 4.27
N LYS A 71 -5.99 6.00 4.50
CA LYS A 71 -6.23 6.83 5.68
C LYS A 71 -7.65 7.38 5.70
N LYS A 72 -8.16 7.84 4.58
CA LYS A 72 -9.55 8.32 4.46
C LYS A 72 -10.57 7.22 4.71
N ALA A 73 -10.22 5.98 4.40
CA ALA A 73 -11.06 4.82 4.67
C ALA A 73 -10.96 4.29 6.11
N GLY A 74 -10.10 4.88 6.94
CA GLY A 74 -9.93 4.50 8.35
C GLY A 74 -8.86 3.45 8.59
N GLY A 75 -8.07 3.10 7.59
CA GLY A 75 -6.96 2.14 7.70
C GLY A 75 -5.71 2.72 8.34
N VAL A 76 -4.70 1.89 8.49
CA VAL A 76 -3.41 2.23 9.10
C VAL A 76 -2.31 2.16 8.04
N VAL A 77 -1.36 3.10 8.11
CA VAL A 77 -0.21 3.15 7.21
C VAL A 77 1.08 3.16 8.04
N ILE A 78 1.97 2.23 7.75
CA ILE A 78 3.28 2.13 8.37
C ILE A 78 4.34 2.36 7.30
N ALA A 79 5.26 3.31 7.56
CA ALA A 79 6.38 3.58 6.66
C ALA A 79 7.66 3.00 7.23
N GLN A 80 8.51 2.44 6.37
CA GLN A 80 9.84 2.02 6.77
C GLN A 80 10.65 3.23 7.24
N SER A 81 11.39 3.09 8.33
CA SER A 81 12.21 4.14 8.90
C SER A 81 13.32 4.58 7.93
N GLU A 82 13.65 5.87 7.93
CA GLU A 82 14.70 6.43 7.08
C GLU A 82 16.03 5.71 7.29
N ALA A 83 16.39 5.45 8.56
CA ALA A 83 17.66 4.84 8.93
C ALA A 83 17.87 3.45 8.32
N THR A 84 16.78 2.73 8.02
CA THR A 84 16.85 1.37 7.48
C THR A 84 16.60 1.31 5.97
N CYS A 85 16.20 2.42 5.34
CA CYS A 85 15.96 2.45 3.90
C CYS A 85 17.25 2.53 3.10
N VAL A 86 17.33 1.73 2.03
CA VAL A 86 18.34 1.92 0.99
C VAL A 86 18.05 3.21 0.21
N VAL A 87 16.78 3.39 -0.16
CA VAL A 87 16.29 4.62 -0.79
C VAL A 87 15.04 5.08 -0.04
N TYR A 88 15.14 6.23 0.61
CA TYR A 88 14.04 6.80 1.37
C TYR A 88 13.21 7.75 0.49
N GLY A 89 12.60 7.20 -0.57
CA GLY A 89 11.74 7.93 -1.50
C GLY A 89 10.26 7.68 -1.22
N MET A 90 9.80 6.47 -1.45
CA MET A 90 8.40 6.08 -1.25
C MET A 90 7.95 6.24 0.22
N PRO A 91 8.68 5.73 1.21
CA PRO A 91 8.31 5.95 2.61
C PRO A 91 8.32 7.42 3.00
N ARG A 92 9.28 8.20 2.49
CA ARG A 92 9.36 9.64 2.75
C ARG A 92 8.15 10.38 2.22
N ALA A 93 7.70 10.07 1.01
CA ALA A 93 6.54 10.72 0.41
C ALA A 93 5.28 10.55 1.27
N VAL A 94 5.12 9.38 1.86
CA VAL A 94 4.02 9.08 2.78
C VAL A 94 4.19 9.83 4.11
N ALA A 95 5.40 9.79 4.68
CA ALA A 95 5.71 10.44 5.96
C ALA A 95 5.60 11.97 5.87
N ASP A 96 6.14 12.59 4.83
CA ASP A 96 6.12 14.05 4.65
C ASP A 96 4.70 14.59 4.46
N ARG A 97 3.79 13.79 3.96
CA ARG A 97 2.38 14.15 3.79
C ARG A 97 1.54 13.90 5.03
N GLY A 98 2.15 13.45 6.13
CA GLY A 98 1.45 13.16 7.37
C GLY A 98 0.53 11.93 7.29
N LEU A 99 0.78 11.02 6.36
CA LEU A 99 -0.07 9.85 6.14
C LEU A 99 0.41 8.61 6.92
N ALA A 100 1.64 8.60 7.40
CA ALA A 100 2.17 7.48 8.18
C ALA A 100 1.70 7.56 9.62
N ASP A 101 1.09 6.49 10.12
CA ASP A 101 0.74 6.36 11.53
C ASP A 101 1.97 6.03 12.37
N ALA A 102 2.94 5.37 11.78
CA ALA A 102 4.21 5.05 12.42
C ALA A 102 5.32 4.90 11.37
N SER A 103 6.54 5.20 11.77
CA SER A 103 7.75 4.86 11.01
C SER A 103 8.54 3.87 11.86
N MET A 104 8.92 2.73 11.30
CA MET A 104 9.61 1.71 12.05
C MET A 104 10.52 0.87 11.19
N ASP A 105 11.46 0.21 11.85
CA ASP A 105 12.37 -0.72 11.18
C ASP A 105 11.60 -1.96 10.70
N PRO A 106 12.01 -2.58 9.58
CA PRO A 106 11.33 -3.77 9.09
C PRO A 106 11.20 -4.89 10.13
N ALA A 107 12.20 -5.04 11.00
CA ALA A 107 12.16 -6.04 12.07
C ALA A 107 11.03 -5.82 13.10
N ALA A 108 10.56 -4.58 13.25
CA ALA A 108 9.50 -4.24 14.20
C ALA A 108 8.09 -4.36 13.58
N ILE A 109 7.97 -4.39 12.25
CA ILE A 109 6.69 -4.37 11.56
C ILE A 109 5.83 -5.60 11.88
N PRO A 110 6.35 -6.84 11.87
CA PRO A 110 5.52 -8.01 12.15
C PRO A 110 4.81 -7.94 13.50
N ASN A 111 5.49 -7.47 14.55
CA ASN A 111 4.87 -7.33 15.87
C ASN A 111 3.79 -6.25 15.89
N ALA A 112 3.99 -5.18 15.13
CA ALA A 112 3.01 -4.11 15.03
C ALA A 112 1.72 -4.56 14.34
N LEU A 113 1.81 -5.55 13.44
CA LEU A 113 0.68 -6.10 12.69
C LEU A 113 -0.01 -7.28 13.40
N ALA A 114 0.61 -7.79 14.44
CA ALA A 114 0.09 -8.95 15.18
C ALA A 114 -1.15 -8.61 16.02
#